data_3bdd76711e3c02f755d24e5732cb2dd1
#
_entry.id   3bdd76711e3c02f755d24e5732cb2dd1
#
_cell.length_a   1.000
_cell.length_b   1.000
_cell.length_c   1.000
_cell.angle_alpha   90.00
_cell.angle_beta   90.00
_cell.angle_gamma   90.00
#
_symmetry.space_group_name_H-M   'P 1'
#
loop_
_entity.id
_entity.type
_entity.pdbx_description
1 polymer ?
#
loop_
_entity_poly.entity_id
_entity_poly.type
_entity_poly.pdbx_seq_one_letter_code
_entity_poly.pdbx_strand_id
1 'polypeptide(L)'
;MTLVPDETRLTVDGVVLSLRVWPCRRQAGPVVVLLPGTGATARDWDVVATRVSEERPVVAVDLRGHGRSDWPGRYSIQLFADDVSAALDQLGGGPVDLVGHSLGGLVACKVAAARPDLVRRLLLEDVGVPYPRAPDMPARPRGQLPFDWAVVEQVRPEIDDPDPSWPKIVAGIRAPTLVVGGGSHSFVPQQHVAEMVDRIHHGRLTTIDVGHLVHESSPEEFTDELMAFIRA
;
A
#
# COMPACT_ATOMS: atom_id res chain seq x y z
N MET A 1 -19.03 -5.18 -19.66
CA MET A 1 -18.10 -6.33 -19.47
C MET A 1 -17.10 -5.93 -18.40
N THR A 2 -17.08 -6.63 -17.28
CA THR A 2 -16.07 -6.45 -16.23
C THR A 2 -14.71 -6.81 -16.81
N LEU A 3 -13.71 -5.91 -16.66
CA LEU A 3 -12.34 -6.21 -17.05
C LEU A 3 -11.78 -7.27 -16.13
N VAL A 4 -11.36 -8.40 -16.69
CA VAL A 4 -10.60 -9.41 -15.95
C VAL A 4 -9.13 -8.97 -15.99
N PRO A 5 -8.43 -8.87 -14.85
CA PRO A 5 -7.04 -8.50 -14.87
C PRO A 5 -6.16 -9.58 -15.49
N ASP A 6 -5.13 -9.16 -16.18
CA ASP A 6 -4.03 -10.02 -16.58
C ASP A 6 -3.16 -10.32 -15.36
N GLU A 7 -2.73 -11.57 -15.21
CA GLU A 7 -1.74 -11.96 -14.19
C GLU A 7 -0.36 -12.02 -14.85
N THR A 8 0.59 -11.29 -14.29
CA THR A 8 1.97 -11.28 -14.78
C THR A 8 2.96 -11.45 -13.62
N ARG A 9 4.20 -11.69 -13.93
CA ARG A 9 5.28 -11.89 -12.96
C ARG A 9 6.47 -11.01 -13.30
N LEU A 10 7.09 -10.46 -12.26
CA LEU A 10 8.23 -9.58 -12.36
C LEU A 10 9.33 -10.07 -11.41
N THR A 11 10.55 -10.21 -11.93
CA THR A 11 11.69 -10.59 -11.07
C THR A 11 12.44 -9.33 -10.63
N VAL A 12 12.55 -9.14 -9.31
CA VAL A 12 13.28 -8.04 -8.68
C VAL A 12 14.28 -8.62 -7.69
N ASP A 13 15.57 -8.36 -7.87
CA ASP A 13 16.65 -8.79 -6.98
C ASP A 13 16.56 -10.28 -6.56
N GLY A 14 16.18 -11.14 -7.52
CA GLY A 14 16.07 -12.59 -7.32
C GLY A 14 14.78 -13.06 -6.64
N VAL A 15 13.81 -12.17 -6.40
CA VAL A 15 12.47 -12.47 -5.91
C VAL A 15 11.46 -12.26 -7.04
N VAL A 16 10.56 -13.20 -7.24
CA VAL A 16 9.48 -13.07 -8.22
C VAL A 16 8.25 -12.48 -7.53
N LEU A 17 7.81 -11.32 -7.99
CA LEU A 17 6.55 -10.70 -7.58
C LEU A 17 5.45 -11.06 -8.58
N SER A 18 4.27 -11.37 -8.06
CA SER A 18 3.04 -11.56 -8.85
C SER A 18 2.27 -10.25 -8.90
N LEU A 19 1.84 -9.88 -10.09
CA LEU A 19 1.11 -8.66 -10.37
C LEU A 19 -0.23 -8.98 -11.00
N ARG A 20 -1.26 -8.25 -10.62
CA ARG A 20 -2.55 -8.19 -11.30
C ARG A 20 -2.66 -6.88 -12.04
N VAL A 21 -2.87 -6.93 -13.36
CA VAL A 21 -2.81 -5.77 -14.24
C VAL A 21 -4.16 -5.55 -14.90
N TRP A 22 -4.75 -4.39 -14.70
CA TRP A 22 -5.94 -3.93 -15.41
C TRP A 22 -5.53 -2.91 -16.45
N PRO A 23 -5.62 -3.24 -17.74
CA PRO A 23 -5.35 -2.28 -18.81
C PRO A 23 -6.44 -1.21 -18.82
N CYS A 24 -6.04 0.03 -19.04
CA CYS A 24 -6.99 1.13 -19.16
C CYS A 24 -7.59 1.20 -20.56
N ARG A 25 -8.91 1.36 -20.65
CA ARG A 25 -9.61 1.55 -21.94
C ARG A 25 -9.32 2.90 -22.60
N ARG A 26 -9.03 3.92 -21.80
CA ARG A 26 -8.90 5.33 -22.27
C ARG A 26 -7.47 5.85 -22.30
N GLN A 27 -6.50 5.09 -21.82
CA GLN A 27 -5.06 5.48 -21.71
C GLN A 27 -4.83 6.91 -21.18
N ALA A 28 -5.52 7.30 -20.15
CA ALA A 28 -5.47 8.65 -19.62
C ALA A 28 -4.66 8.75 -18.31
N GLY A 29 -3.33 8.84 -18.41
CA GLY A 29 -2.45 9.25 -17.31
C GLY A 29 -1.64 8.15 -16.65
N PRO A 30 -0.96 8.45 -15.53
CA PRO A 30 -0.05 7.56 -14.83
C PRO A 30 -0.72 6.26 -14.34
N VAL A 31 0.08 5.22 -14.19
CA VAL A 31 -0.34 3.94 -13.60
C VAL A 31 -0.68 4.15 -12.12
N VAL A 32 -1.76 3.53 -11.66
CA VAL A 32 -2.09 3.41 -10.24
C VAL A 32 -1.55 2.08 -9.74
N VAL A 33 -0.68 2.12 -8.73
CA VAL A 33 -0.09 0.92 -8.11
C VAL A 33 -0.67 0.72 -6.72
N LEU A 34 -1.18 -0.47 -6.44
CA LEU A 34 -1.91 -0.81 -5.22
C LEU A 34 -1.11 -1.83 -4.40
N LEU A 35 -0.82 -1.49 -3.14
CA LEU A 35 -0.07 -2.32 -2.20
C LEU A 35 -0.97 -2.78 -1.05
N PRO A 36 -1.15 -4.09 -0.84
CA PRO A 36 -2.02 -4.63 0.19
C PRO A 36 -1.41 -4.56 1.59
N GLY A 37 -2.24 -4.76 2.63
CA GLY A 37 -1.83 -4.90 4.00
C GLY A 37 -1.23 -6.26 4.34
N THR A 38 -0.87 -6.48 5.60
CA THR A 38 -0.33 -7.75 6.10
C THR A 38 -1.36 -8.87 5.92
N GLY A 39 -0.97 -9.94 5.25
CA GLY A 39 -1.81 -11.11 5.02
C GLY A 39 -2.82 -10.97 3.88
N ALA A 40 -2.96 -9.77 3.34
CA ALA A 40 -3.77 -9.46 2.18
C ALA A 40 -3.01 -9.74 0.87
N THR A 41 -3.70 -9.74 -0.25
CA THR A 41 -3.16 -10.03 -1.58
C THR A 41 -3.59 -8.97 -2.60
N ALA A 42 -3.02 -8.99 -3.78
CA ALA A 42 -3.45 -8.13 -4.87
C ALA A 42 -4.95 -8.27 -5.21
N ARG A 43 -5.58 -9.40 -4.83
CA ARG A 43 -7.01 -9.66 -5.08
C ARG A 43 -7.94 -8.80 -4.23
N ASP A 44 -7.48 -8.37 -3.06
CA ASP A 44 -8.31 -7.56 -2.16
C ASP A 44 -8.63 -6.19 -2.79
N TRP A 45 -7.82 -5.79 -3.76
CA TRP A 45 -8.02 -4.58 -4.55
C TRP A 45 -8.93 -4.73 -5.78
N ASP A 46 -9.46 -5.94 -6.09
CA ASP A 46 -10.18 -6.22 -7.34
C ASP A 46 -11.34 -5.24 -7.61
N VAL A 47 -12.11 -4.89 -6.59
CA VAL A 47 -13.26 -3.98 -6.72
C VAL A 47 -12.80 -2.57 -7.08
N VAL A 48 -11.86 -2.02 -6.31
CA VAL A 48 -11.28 -0.69 -6.53
C VAL A 48 -10.56 -0.63 -7.87
N ALA A 49 -9.70 -1.61 -8.16
CA ALA A 49 -8.93 -1.67 -9.38
C ALA A 49 -9.80 -1.73 -10.64
N THR A 50 -10.89 -2.51 -10.60
CA THR A 50 -11.83 -2.60 -11.73
C THR A 50 -12.44 -1.24 -12.04
N ARG A 51 -12.83 -0.47 -11.03
CA ARG A 51 -13.44 0.85 -11.20
C ARG A 51 -12.41 1.89 -11.64
N VAL A 52 -11.22 1.91 -11.03
CA VAL A 52 -10.13 2.82 -11.42
C VAL A 52 -9.66 2.55 -12.85
N SER A 53 -9.67 1.28 -13.30
CA SER A 53 -9.23 0.89 -14.64
C SER A 53 -10.11 1.40 -15.79
N GLU A 54 -11.26 1.94 -15.50
CA GLU A 54 -12.07 2.65 -16.51
C GLU A 54 -11.34 3.90 -17.04
N GLU A 55 -10.48 4.52 -16.24
CA GLU A 55 -9.78 5.77 -16.56
C GLU A 55 -8.24 5.68 -16.46
N ARG A 56 -7.70 4.77 -15.66
CA ARG A 56 -6.27 4.65 -15.39
C ARG A 56 -5.80 3.19 -15.50
N PRO A 57 -4.62 2.92 -16.03
CA PRO A 57 -4.04 1.59 -15.89
C PRO A 57 -3.75 1.31 -14.42
N VAL A 58 -4.04 0.09 -13.96
CA VAL A 58 -3.89 -0.30 -12.55
C VAL A 58 -3.02 -1.54 -12.46
N VAL A 59 -2.14 -1.56 -11.47
CA VAL A 59 -1.32 -2.71 -11.08
C VAL A 59 -1.48 -2.94 -9.58
N ALA A 60 -1.99 -4.10 -9.18
CA ALA A 60 -1.97 -4.54 -7.78
C ALA A 60 -0.87 -5.58 -7.59
N VAL A 61 -0.11 -5.47 -6.51
CA VAL A 61 1.10 -6.26 -6.25
C VAL A 61 0.85 -7.24 -5.12
N ASP A 62 1.12 -8.52 -5.33
CA ASP A 62 1.38 -9.43 -4.22
C ASP A 62 2.78 -9.11 -3.67
N LEU A 63 2.89 -8.61 -2.44
CA LEU A 63 4.19 -8.37 -1.82
C LEU A 63 4.95 -9.70 -1.62
N ARG A 64 6.30 -9.68 -1.50
CA ARG A 64 7.05 -10.90 -1.15
C ARG A 64 6.38 -11.60 0.05
N GLY A 65 6.35 -12.92 0.07
CA GLY A 65 5.70 -13.70 1.13
C GLY A 65 4.16 -13.68 1.08
N HIS A 66 3.52 -13.05 0.09
CA HIS A 66 2.07 -12.99 -0.05
C HIS A 66 1.62 -13.54 -1.41
N GLY A 67 0.40 -14.07 -1.44
CA GLY A 67 -0.27 -14.50 -2.65
C GLY A 67 0.55 -15.45 -3.50
N ARG A 68 0.77 -15.05 -4.75
CA ARG A 68 1.53 -15.81 -5.75
C ARG A 68 2.97 -15.32 -5.95
N SER A 69 3.40 -14.33 -5.17
CA SER A 69 4.80 -13.91 -5.10
C SER A 69 5.65 -14.97 -4.40
N ASP A 70 6.96 -14.91 -4.57
CA ASP A 70 7.86 -15.81 -3.88
C ASP A 70 7.82 -15.63 -2.36
N TRP A 71 8.03 -16.72 -1.64
CA TRP A 71 8.09 -16.80 -0.18
C TRP A 71 9.51 -17.13 0.29
N PRO A 72 10.43 -16.12 0.25
CA PRO A 72 11.85 -16.39 0.51
C PRO A 72 12.21 -16.58 2.00
N GLY A 73 11.22 -16.47 2.91
CA GLY A 73 11.41 -16.64 4.35
C GLY A 73 12.14 -15.48 5.05
N ARG A 74 12.45 -14.40 4.34
CA ARG A 74 13.09 -13.18 4.87
C ARG A 74 12.26 -11.97 4.52
N TYR A 75 11.81 -11.25 5.55
CA TYR A 75 10.87 -10.16 5.45
C TYR A 75 11.26 -8.98 6.34
N SER A 76 11.11 -7.77 5.82
CA SER A 76 11.18 -6.50 6.56
C SER A 76 10.46 -5.43 5.78
N ILE A 77 10.05 -4.34 6.43
CA ILE A 77 9.43 -3.20 5.74
C ILE A 77 10.40 -2.63 4.70
N GLN A 78 11.71 -2.66 4.98
CA GLN A 78 12.71 -2.21 4.02
C GLN A 78 12.80 -3.12 2.79
N LEU A 79 12.83 -4.44 2.97
CA LEU A 79 12.87 -5.39 1.84
C LEU A 79 11.63 -5.26 0.94
N PHE A 80 10.45 -5.02 1.51
CA PHE A 80 9.26 -4.73 0.72
C PHE A 80 9.40 -3.43 -0.08
N ALA A 81 9.96 -2.38 0.53
CA ALA A 81 10.16 -1.09 -0.15
C ALA A 81 11.20 -1.20 -1.28
N ASP A 82 12.25 -1.99 -1.09
CA ASP A 82 13.27 -2.24 -2.12
C ASP A 82 12.64 -2.99 -3.30
N ASP A 83 11.86 -4.06 -3.06
CA ASP A 83 11.15 -4.80 -4.10
C ASP A 83 10.19 -3.90 -4.89
N VAL A 84 9.38 -3.11 -4.18
CA VAL A 84 8.42 -2.21 -4.82
C VAL A 84 9.15 -1.15 -5.65
N SER A 85 10.23 -0.57 -5.14
CA SER A 85 11.03 0.41 -5.90
C SER A 85 11.59 -0.19 -7.18
N ALA A 86 12.16 -1.41 -7.10
CA ALA A 86 12.69 -2.11 -8.26
C ALA A 86 11.58 -2.52 -9.26
N ALA A 87 10.40 -2.87 -8.75
CA ALA A 87 9.24 -3.16 -9.60
C ALA A 87 8.75 -1.90 -10.34
N LEU A 88 8.70 -0.75 -9.67
CA LEU A 88 8.32 0.51 -10.28
C LEU A 88 9.30 0.93 -11.37
N ASP A 89 10.61 0.77 -11.15
CA ASP A 89 11.63 1.03 -12.18
C ASP A 89 11.41 0.15 -13.43
N GLN A 90 11.03 -1.12 -13.25
CA GLN A 90 10.80 -2.06 -14.36
C GLN A 90 9.45 -1.84 -15.07
N LEU A 91 8.43 -1.33 -14.40
CA LEU A 91 7.14 -0.98 -15.03
C LEU A 91 7.30 0.14 -16.06
N GLY A 92 8.32 0.99 -15.94
CA GLY A 92 8.86 1.81 -17.03
C GLY A 92 7.90 2.83 -17.63
N GLY A 93 7.11 3.54 -16.85
CA GLY A 93 6.14 4.51 -17.37
C GLY A 93 6.27 5.92 -16.79
N GLY A 94 7.33 6.19 -16.05
CA GLY A 94 7.46 7.41 -15.24
C GLY A 94 6.80 7.28 -13.86
N PRO A 95 6.65 8.40 -13.14
CA PRO A 95 6.10 8.37 -11.79
C PRO A 95 4.66 7.87 -11.75
N VAL A 96 4.36 7.01 -10.77
CA VAL A 96 3.06 6.38 -10.55
C VAL A 96 2.22 7.10 -9.49
N ASP A 97 0.93 6.81 -9.46
CA ASP A 97 0.07 7.07 -8.31
C ASP A 97 0.13 5.84 -7.40
N LEU A 98 0.78 5.96 -6.24
CA LEU A 98 1.01 4.85 -5.33
C LEU A 98 -0.04 4.84 -4.21
N VAL A 99 -0.70 3.71 -4.03
CA VAL A 99 -1.72 3.48 -2.99
C VAL A 99 -1.24 2.36 -2.09
N GLY A 100 -1.30 2.56 -0.78
CA GLY A 100 -0.92 1.53 0.17
C GLY A 100 -1.84 1.45 1.38
N HIS A 101 -2.29 0.24 1.69
CA HIS A 101 -3.08 -0.07 2.87
C HIS A 101 -2.20 -0.65 3.98
N SER A 102 -2.32 -0.17 5.20
CA SER A 102 -1.66 -0.77 6.38
C SER A 102 -0.16 -0.98 6.16
N LEU A 103 0.34 -2.23 6.18
CA LEU A 103 1.73 -2.56 5.84
C LEU A 103 2.15 -2.00 4.48
N GLY A 104 1.30 -2.17 3.45
CA GLY A 104 1.55 -1.59 2.12
C GLY A 104 1.67 -0.07 2.16
N GLY A 105 0.99 0.59 3.09
CA GLY A 105 1.13 2.03 3.31
C GLY A 105 2.46 2.42 3.97
N LEU A 106 2.97 1.65 4.93
CA LEU A 106 4.31 1.85 5.48
C LEU A 106 5.40 1.64 4.41
N VAL A 107 5.23 0.62 3.57
CA VAL A 107 6.09 0.38 2.40
C VAL A 107 6.04 1.58 1.46
N ALA A 108 4.84 2.05 1.11
CA ALA A 108 4.65 3.20 0.22
C ALA A 108 5.29 4.49 0.78
N CYS A 109 5.24 4.72 2.10
CA CYS A 109 5.95 5.84 2.74
C CYS A 109 7.46 5.76 2.52
N LYS A 110 8.07 4.58 2.71
CA LYS A 110 9.52 4.40 2.48
C LYS A 110 9.88 4.63 1.01
N VAL A 111 9.11 4.08 0.08
CA VAL A 111 9.32 4.28 -1.36
C VAL A 111 9.21 5.77 -1.71
N ALA A 112 8.13 6.45 -1.31
CA ALA A 112 7.90 7.85 -1.65
C ALA A 112 8.96 8.80 -1.06
N ALA A 113 9.48 8.49 0.13
CA ALA A 113 10.55 9.28 0.76
C ALA A 113 11.91 9.04 0.11
N ALA A 114 12.25 7.79 -0.24
CA ALA A 114 13.55 7.42 -0.82
C ALA A 114 13.62 7.69 -2.34
N ARG A 115 12.50 7.53 -3.05
CA ARG A 115 12.40 7.60 -4.51
C ARG A 115 11.28 8.57 -4.96
N PRO A 116 11.44 9.88 -4.66
CA PRO A 116 10.45 10.89 -5.05
C PRO A 116 10.27 11.01 -6.57
N ASP A 117 11.21 10.48 -7.35
CA ASP A 117 11.16 10.37 -8.81
C ASP A 117 10.14 9.34 -9.30
N LEU A 118 9.81 8.33 -8.49
CA LEU A 118 8.90 7.25 -8.84
C LEU A 118 7.43 7.51 -8.44
N VAL A 119 7.19 8.43 -7.49
CA VAL A 119 5.85 8.62 -6.92
C VAL A 119 5.32 10.02 -7.25
N ARG A 120 4.29 10.07 -8.11
CA ARG A 120 3.59 11.31 -8.47
C ARG A 120 2.63 11.77 -7.38
N ARG A 121 1.83 10.84 -6.88
CA ARG A 121 0.88 11.00 -5.78
C ARG A 121 0.89 9.78 -4.89
N LEU A 122 0.63 9.99 -3.61
CA LEU A 122 0.59 8.94 -2.60
C LEU A 122 -0.79 8.92 -1.94
N LEU A 123 -1.44 7.76 -1.88
CA LEU A 123 -2.61 7.54 -1.04
C LEU A 123 -2.27 6.50 0.02
N LEU A 124 -2.51 6.83 1.27
CA LEU A 124 -2.32 5.96 2.43
C LEU A 124 -3.68 5.63 3.04
N GLU A 125 -4.00 4.35 3.12
CA GLU A 125 -5.25 3.89 3.73
C GLU A 125 -4.96 3.38 5.14
N ASP A 126 -5.52 4.09 6.10
CA ASP A 126 -5.51 3.83 7.54
C ASP A 126 -4.11 3.52 8.08
N VAL A 127 -3.17 4.41 7.78
CA VAL A 127 -1.76 4.37 8.17
C VAL A 127 -1.44 5.56 9.07
N GLY A 128 -0.90 5.29 10.24
CA GLY A 128 -0.40 6.31 11.15
C GLY A 128 1.12 6.29 11.25
N VAL A 129 1.70 7.36 11.80
CA VAL A 129 3.12 7.38 12.16
C VAL A 129 3.37 6.26 13.17
N PRO A 130 4.30 5.31 12.90
CA PRO A 130 4.61 4.26 13.85
C PRO A 130 5.33 4.82 15.09
N TYR A 131 4.90 4.35 16.27
CA TYR A 131 5.51 4.66 17.55
C TYR A 131 5.72 3.38 18.36
N PRO A 132 6.74 3.35 19.23
CA PRO A 132 6.95 2.23 20.14
C PRO A 132 5.70 1.93 20.96
N ARG A 133 5.35 0.68 21.06
CA ARG A 133 4.22 0.18 21.86
C ARG A 133 4.55 -1.19 22.45
N ALA A 134 3.75 -1.65 23.39
CA ALA A 134 3.89 -3.00 23.92
C ALA A 134 3.82 -4.02 22.79
N PRO A 135 4.75 -4.99 22.73
CA PRO A 135 4.69 -6.06 21.75
C PRO A 135 3.36 -6.83 21.81
N ASP A 136 2.74 -7.00 20.67
CA ASP A 136 1.46 -7.70 20.54
C ASP A 136 1.53 -8.65 19.33
N MET A 137 2.14 -9.83 19.56
CA MET A 137 2.27 -10.85 18.52
C MET A 137 0.93 -11.62 18.38
N PRO A 138 0.25 -11.51 17.26
CA PRO A 138 -1.01 -12.23 17.05
C PRO A 138 -0.78 -13.73 16.98
N ALA A 139 -1.75 -14.52 17.43
CA ALA A 139 -1.71 -15.95 17.27
C ALA A 139 -1.86 -16.34 15.80
N ARG A 140 -1.05 -17.30 15.34
CA ARG A 140 -1.17 -17.81 13.98
C ARG A 140 -2.55 -18.45 13.75
N PRO A 141 -3.32 -18.01 12.74
CA PRO A 141 -4.58 -18.64 12.38
C PRO A 141 -4.38 -20.11 11.97
N ARG A 142 -5.39 -20.93 12.23
CA ARG A 142 -5.37 -22.32 11.78
C ARG A 142 -5.59 -22.44 10.27
N GLY A 143 -4.98 -23.44 9.65
CA GLY A 143 -5.18 -23.75 8.23
C GLY A 143 -4.14 -23.12 7.32
N GLN A 144 -4.43 -23.17 6.01
CA GLN A 144 -3.59 -22.58 4.99
C GLN A 144 -3.84 -21.08 4.91
N LEU A 145 -2.78 -20.31 4.89
CA LEU A 145 -2.83 -18.85 4.76
C LEU A 145 -2.45 -18.44 3.33
N PRO A 146 -2.96 -17.31 2.82
CA PRO A 146 -2.57 -16.76 1.54
C PRO A 146 -1.20 -16.06 1.58
N PHE A 147 -0.46 -16.19 2.69
CA PHE A 147 0.85 -15.58 2.90
C PHE A 147 1.70 -16.42 3.86
N ASP A 148 3.01 -16.21 3.85
CA ASP A 148 3.93 -16.82 4.80
C ASP A 148 3.78 -16.17 6.18
N TRP A 149 3.48 -16.96 7.21
CA TRP A 149 3.34 -16.45 8.58
C TRP A 149 4.61 -15.80 9.12
N ALA A 150 5.77 -16.20 8.61
CA ALA A 150 7.04 -15.56 8.96
C ALA A 150 7.08 -14.06 8.63
N VAL A 151 6.20 -13.57 7.74
CA VAL A 151 5.99 -12.12 7.53
C VAL A 151 5.54 -11.46 8.83
N VAL A 152 4.53 -12.03 9.50
CA VAL A 152 4.04 -11.47 10.78
C VAL A 152 5.12 -11.54 11.84
N GLU A 153 5.79 -12.69 11.97
CA GLU A 153 6.83 -12.91 13.00
C GLU A 153 8.02 -11.95 12.85
N GLN A 154 8.39 -11.56 11.62
CA GLN A 154 9.53 -10.68 11.35
C GLN A 154 9.15 -9.20 11.27
N VAL A 155 7.97 -8.87 10.76
CA VAL A 155 7.57 -7.46 10.52
C VAL A 155 6.84 -6.86 11.72
N ARG A 156 6.11 -7.67 12.49
CA ARG A 156 5.40 -7.17 13.68
C ARG A 156 6.34 -6.50 14.69
N PRO A 157 7.52 -7.04 15.00
CA PRO A 157 8.50 -6.35 15.85
C PRO A 157 8.92 -4.97 15.32
N GLU A 158 9.08 -4.82 13.98
CA GLU A 158 9.42 -3.51 13.38
C GLU A 158 8.28 -2.49 13.51
N ILE A 159 7.03 -2.95 13.64
CA ILE A 159 5.85 -2.09 13.83
C ILE A 159 5.67 -1.75 15.32
N ASP A 160 5.98 -2.69 16.23
CA ASP A 160 5.80 -2.50 17.67
C ASP A 160 6.96 -1.70 18.30
N ASP A 161 8.18 -1.86 17.76
CA ASP A 161 9.38 -1.07 18.13
C ASP A 161 10.01 -0.48 16.85
N PRO A 162 9.37 0.55 16.25
CA PRO A 162 9.79 1.09 14.98
C PRO A 162 11.10 1.87 15.07
N ASP A 163 11.84 1.88 13.97
CA ASP A 163 13.02 2.73 13.82
C ASP A 163 12.67 4.20 14.15
N PRO A 164 13.44 4.86 15.04
CA PRO A 164 13.19 6.25 15.43
C PRO A 164 13.21 7.26 14.26
N SER A 165 13.68 6.85 13.10
CA SER A 165 13.69 7.71 11.90
C SER A 165 12.32 7.84 11.21
N TRP A 166 11.29 7.09 11.59
CA TRP A 166 9.98 7.15 10.94
C TRP A 166 9.40 8.56 10.80
N PRO A 167 9.41 9.41 11.84
CA PRO A 167 8.93 10.79 11.69
C PRO A 167 9.70 11.58 10.61
N LYS A 168 11.00 11.32 10.46
CA LYS A 168 11.84 11.95 9.42
C LYS A 168 11.55 11.38 8.04
N ILE A 169 11.31 10.07 7.94
CA ILE A 169 10.91 9.42 6.67
C ILE A 169 9.61 10.07 6.17
N VAL A 170 8.59 10.15 7.03
CA VAL A 170 7.30 10.75 6.69
C VAL A 170 7.44 12.21 6.26
N ALA A 171 8.22 13.01 7.01
CA ALA A 171 8.50 14.41 6.66
C ALA A 171 9.30 14.56 5.35
N GLY A 172 9.99 13.51 4.91
CA GLY A 172 10.73 13.47 3.64
C GLY A 172 9.86 13.23 2.41
N ILE A 173 8.59 12.86 2.57
CA ILE A 173 7.67 12.62 1.46
C ILE A 173 7.35 13.93 0.74
N ARG A 174 7.65 13.97 -0.56
CA ARG A 174 7.45 15.17 -1.41
C ARG A 174 6.18 15.09 -2.24
N ALA A 175 5.72 13.88 -2.53
CA ALA A 175 4.51 13.68 -3.32
C ALA A 175 3.28 14.24 -2.58
N PRO A 176 2.36 14.93 -3.29
CA PRO A 176 1.04 15.20 -2.73
C PRO A 176 0.44 13.91 -2.17
N THR A 177 -0.05 13.97 -0.93
CA THR A 177 -0.49 12.78 -0.20
C THR A 177 -1.91 12.95 0.32
N LEU A 178 -2.75 11.96 0.06
CA LEU A 178 -4.04 11.78 0.70
C LEU A 178 -3.95 10.63 1.70
N VAL A 179 -4.34 10.88 2.94
CA VAL A 179 -4.51 9.84 3.94
C VAL A 179 -5.99 9.62 4.14
N VAL A 180 -6.45 8.39 4.00
CA VAL A 180 -7.84 7.97 4.26
C VAL A 180 -7.84 7.25 5.60
N GLY A 181 -8.38 7.88 6.63
CA GLY A 181 -8.51 7.29 7.96
C GLY A 181 -9.74 6.41 8.06
N GLY A 182 -9.62 5.28 8.77
CA GLY A 182 -10.73 4.35 9.03
C GLY A 182 -11.67 4.79 10.15
N GLY A 183 -11.40 5.93 10.79
CA GLY A 183 -12.24 6.53 11.81
C GLY A 183 -12.23 5.79 13.15
N SER A 184 -13.29 5.99 13.94
CA SER A 184 -13.40 5.48 15.31
C SER A 184 -13.49 3.95 15.40
N HIS A 185 -13.83 3.29 14.31
CA HIS A 185 -13.91 1.84 14.21
C HIS A 185 -12.58 1.16 13.84
N SER A 186 -11.53 1.95 13.54
CA SER A 186 -10.20 1.41 13.28
C SER A 186 -9.42 1.14 14.57
N PHE A 187 -8.61 0.07 14.56
CA PHE A 187 -7.64 -0.19 15.62
C PHE A 187 -6.37 0.68 15.50
N VAL A 188 -6.17 1.35 14.37
CA VAL A 188 -5.08 2.32 14.21
C VAL A 188 -5.45 3.60 14.96
N PRO A 189 -4.61 4.10 15.87
CA PRO A 189 -4.91 5.34 16.59
C PRO A 189 -5.04 6.51 15.60
N GLN A 190 -6.23 7.08 15.50
CA GLN A 190 -6.51 8.13 14.52
C GLN A 190 -5.72 9.42 14.76
N GLN A 191 -5.23 9.63 15.96
CA GLN A 191 -4.25 10.69 16.25
C GLN A 191 -2.91 10.48 15.52
N HIS A 192 -2.47 9.23 15.34
CA HIS A 192 -1.25 8.93 14.57
C HIS A 192 -1.49 9.08 13.06
N VAL A 193 -2.73 8.83 12.60
CA VAL A 193 -3.15 9.10 11.22
C VAL A 193 -3.15 10.60 10.94
N ALA A 194 -3.72 11.42 11.84
CA ALA A 194 -3.70 12.87 11.73
C ALA A 194 -2.26 13.42 11.76
N GLU A 195 -1.42 12.91 12.67
CA GLU A 195 -0.01 13.29 12.74
C GLU A 195 0.77 12.94 11.46
N MET A 196 0.45 11.81 10.79
CA MET A 196 1.02 11.45 9.49
C MET A 196 0.81 12.59 8.49
N VAL A 197 -0.41 13.11 8.42
CA VAL A 197 -0.79 14.22 7.54
C VAL A 197 -0.04 15.50 7.90
N ASP A 198 0.02 15.84 9.19
CA ASP A 198 0.68 17.06 9.67
C ASP A 198 2.18 17.09 9.37
N ARG A 199 2.82 15.92 9.25
CA ARG A 199 4.24 15.80 8.92
C ARG A 199 4.54 15.86 7.43
N ILE A 200 3.57 15.51 6.58
CA ILE A 200 3.73 15.51 5.12
C ILE A 200 3.42 16.90 4.57
N HIS A 201 4.37 17.51 3.87
CA HIS A 201 4.26 18.90 3.39
C HIS A 201 2.98 19.18 2.58
N HIS A 202 2.55 18.24 1.77
CA HIS A 202 1.34 18.32 0.94
C HIS A 202 0.33 17.23 1.34
N GLY A 203 0.16 17.02 2.66
CA GLY A 203 -0.75 16.05 3.23
C GLY A 203 -2.20 16.57 3.31
N ARG A 204 -3.16 15.69 3.05
CA ARG A 204 -4.60 15.91 3.32
C ARG A 204 -5.17 14.67 3.98
N LEU A 205 -6.13 14.87 4.88
CA LEU A 205 -6.87 13.80 5.54
C LEU A 205 -8.31 13.80 5.06
N THR A 206 -8.82 12.62 4.74
CA THR A 206 -10.25 12.32 4.72
C THR A 206 -10.52 11.15 5.67
N THR A 207 -11.73 11.02 6.19
CA THR A 207 -12.10 9.93 7.08
C THR A 207 -13.36 9.26 6.57
N ILE A 208 -13.27 7.93 6.37
CA ILE A 208 -14.39 7.07 6.07
C ILE A 208 -14.52 6.12 7.27
N ASP A 209 -15.50 6.37 8.14
CA ASP A 209 -15.59 5.74 9.48
C ASP A 209 -16.17 4.31 9.43
N VAL A 210 -15.42 3.40 8.82
CA VAL A 210 -15.78 2.00 8.60
C VAL A 210 -14.75 1.01 9.14
N GLY A 211 -13.71 1.50 9.81
CA GLY A 211 -12.63 0.66 10.35
C GLY A 211 -11.43 0.53 9.40
N HIS A 212 -10.55 -0.41 9.71
CA HIS A 212 -9.23 -0.53 9.10
C HIS A 212 -9.25 -0.89 7.61
N LEU A 213 -10.23 -1.64 7.15
CA LEU A 213 -10.36 -2.13 5.77
C LEU A 213 -11.32 -1.23 4.98
N VAL A 214 -10.92 0.03 4.73
CA VAL A 214 -11.81 1.03 4.13
C VAL A 214 -12.19 0.64 2.70
N HIS A 215 -11.20 0.23 1.88
CA HIS A 215 -11.41 -0.17 0.48
C HIS A 215 -12.30 -1.41 0.32
N GLU A 216 -12.39 -2.28 1.35
CA GLU A 216 -13.28 -3.43 1.35
C GLU A 216 -14.68 -3.08 1.88
N SER A 217 -14.73 -2.27 2.97
CA SER A 217 -15.97 -1.96 3.68
C SER A 217 -16.79 -0.88 2.98
N SER A 218 -16.12 0.08 2.31
CA SER A 218 -16.76 1.19 1.56
C SER A 218 -16.03 1.42 0.23
N PRO A 219 -16.02 0.44 -0.69
CA PRO A 219 -15.22 0.51 -1.92
C PRO A 219 -15.63 1.66 -2.85
N GLU A 220 -16.89 2.04 -2.86
CA GLU A 220 -17.38 3.14 -3.69
C GLU A 220 -16.83 4.49 -3.21
N GLU A 221 -17.00 4.80 -1.93
CA GLU A 221 -16.55 6.04 -1.32
C GLU A 221 -15.02 6.15 -1.37
N PHE A 222 -14.31 5.04 -1.04
CA PHE A 222 -12.86 4.98 -1.15
C PHE A 222 -12.38 5.27 -2.58
N THR A 223 -13.03 4.65 -3.58
CA THR A 223 -12.65 4.85 -4.98
C THR A 223 -12.96 6.27 -5.45
N ASP A 224 -14.05 6.88 -5.00
CA ASP A 224 -14.40 8.26 -5.34
C ASP A 224 -13.34 9.25 -4.79
N GLU A 225 -12.90 9.07 -3.53
CA GLU A 225 -11.82 9.85 -2.93
C GLU A 225 -10.48 9.66 -3.67
N LEU A 226 -10.12 8.41 -3.99
CA LEU A 226 -8.94 8.10 -4.78
C LEU A 226 -8.99 8.79 -6.15
N MET A 227 -10.10 8.64 -6.88
CA MET A 227 -10.24 9.22 -8.22
C MET A 227 -10.24 10.74 -8.19
N ALA A 228 -10.92 11.37 -7.24
CA ALA A 228 -10.89 12.81 -7.05
C ALA A 228 -9.44 13.30 -6.79
N PHE A 229 -8.69 12.57 -5.98
CA PHE A 229 -7.32 12.91 -5.65
C PHE A 229 -6.36 12.77 -6.84
N ILE A 230 -6.43 11.69 -7.61
CA ILE A 230 -5.49 11.45 -8.72
C ILE A 230 -5.79 12.29 -9.97
N ARG A 231 -6.99 12.86 -10.09
CA ARG A 231 -7.37 13.78 -11.17
C ARG A 231 -6.96 15.24 -10.89
N ALA A 232 -6.85 15.63 -9.62
CA ALA A 232 -6.43 16.98 -9.22
C ALA A 232 -5.00 17.30 -9.62
#